data_3af3b897e93527dd2343d16458fd664b
#
_entry.id   3af3b897e93527dd2343d16458fd664b
#
_cell.length_a   1.000
_cell.length_b   1.000
_cell.length_c   1.000
_cell.angle_alpha   90.00
_cell.angle_beta   90.00
_cell.angle_gamma   90.00
#
_symmetry.space_group_name_H-M   'P 1'
#
loop_
_entity.id
_entity.type
_entity.pdbx_description
1 polymer ?
#
loop_
_entity_poly.entity_id
_entity_poly.type
_entity_poly.pdbx_seq_one_letter_code
_entity_poly.pdbx_strand_id
1 'polypeptide(L)'
;MANIEQEKQYLQKAEAAGLLSRLGAYTKLSGPGWLQSAITLGGGSLASSLFLGVLAGFSLLWLQPVAIFLGVIMLCAISHVTLSTGQSPFLSIRNEINPVLAWGWAIATIMANIVWCLPQFSLGTAAVTQNLLPGLNNTAGKVGVCTVMLFLAIAVILVSDRGSKGAKAFDLILKVMVGLIVISFFGVVVKMSLSGELNWGEIVPGFVPDLSMLYHPAQVYQQYLAQTGEFSSFWESRIVGAQRDVMIAAAASAVGINMTFFMPFVLLRRKWGREHRGLAKFDLWTALLIPYVVATSCVVIAAGSQFNGKPESAYLDFENKTLYPNL
;
A
#
# COMPACT_ATOMS: atom_id res chain seq x y z
N MET A 1 -1.04 -12.32 -27.15
CA MET A 1 -1.34 -13.19 -26.00
C MET A 1 -0.55 -14.46 -26.20
N ALA A 2 0.29 -14.88 -25.24
CA ALA A 2 0.66 -16.29 -25.24
C ALA A 2 -0.67 -17.08 -25.27
N ASN A 3 -0.74 -18.13 -26.07
CA ASN A 3 -1.96 -18.90 -26.17
C ASN A 3 -2.26 -19.43 -24.78
N ILE A 4 -3.40 -19.09 -24.19
CA ILE A 4 -3.78 -19.47 -22.83
C ILE A 4 -3.66 -20.99 -22.61
N GLU A 5 -3.88 -21.77 -23.66
CA GLU A 5 -3.69 -23.22 -23.64
C GLU A 5 -2.22 -23.61 -23.47
N GLN A 6 -1.29 -22.85 -24.05
CA GLN A 6 0.14 -23.07 -23.84
C GLN A 6 0.55 -22.73 -22.40
N GLU A 7 -0.05 -21.68 -21.82
CA GLU A 7 0.17 -21.31 -20.42
C GLU A 7 -0.34 -22.39 -19.47
N LYS A 8 -1.54 -22.94 -19.72
CA LYS A 8 -2.10 -24.05 -18.95
C LYS A 8 -1.23 -25.30 -19.03
N GLN A 9 -0.82 -25.68 -20.24
CA GLN A 9 0.08 -26.83 -20.45
C GLN A 9 1.43 -26.63 -19.75
N TYR A 10 1.97 -25.40 -19.79
CA TYR A 10 3.20 -25.07 -19.10
C TYR A 10 3.06 -25.19 -17.58
N LEU A 11 1.94 -24.71 -17.01
CA LEU A 11 1.63 -24.85 -15.59
C LEU A 11 1.51 -26.32 -15.18
N GLN A 12 0.73 -27.11 -15.92
CA GLN A 12 0.53 -28.54 -15.64
C GLN A 12 1.86 -29.32 -15.67
N LYS A 13 2.69 -29.05 -16.69
CA LYS A 13 4.03 -29.66 -16.76
C LYS A 13 4.92 -29.26 -15.60
N ALA A 14 4.89 -27.98 -15.20
CA ALA A 14 5.68 -27.48 -14.09
C ALA A 14 5.22 -28.05 -12.73
N GLU A 15 3.91 -28.23 -12.55
CA GLU A 15 3.34 -28.85 -11.35
C GLU A 15 3.70 -30.34 -11.24
N ALA A 16 3.70 -31.07 -12.37
CA ALA A 16 4.11 -32.47 -12.44
C ALA A 16 5.63 -32.66 -12.23
N ALA A 17 6.45 -31.66 -12.60
CA ALA A 17 7.92 -31.74 -12.49
C ALA A 17 8.46 -31.40 -11.07
N GLY A 18 7.60 -31.04 -10.13
CA GLY A 18 7.95 -30.82 -8.73
C GLY A 18 8.02 -29.34 -8.28
N LEU A 19 8.36 -29.11 -7.02
CA LEU A 19 8.23 -27.82 -6.33
C LEU A 19 9.04 -26.71 -7.00
N LEU A 20 10.31 -26.94 -7.31
CA LEU A 20 11.18 -25.92 -7.90
C LEU A 20 10.73 -25.49 -9.29
N SER A 21 10.30 -26.44 -10.11
CA SER A 21 9.75 -26.18 -11.46
C SER A 21 8.47 -25.35 -11.36
N ARG A 22 7.58 -25.70 -10.40
CA ARG A 22 6.33 -24.97 -10.15
C ARG A 22 6.60 -23.53 -9.70
N LEU A 23 7.53 -23.32 -8.74
CA LEU A 23 7.89 -21.97 -8.29
C LEU A 23 8.47 -21.13 -9.43
N GLY A 24 9.34 -21.71 -10.26
CA GLY A 24 9.88 -21.03 -11.44
C GLY A 24 8.80 -20.63 -12.45
N ALA A 25 7.85 -21.53 -12.71
CA ALA A 25 6.71 -21.23 -13.60
C ALA A 25 5.81 -20.13 -13.03
N TYR A 26 5.51 -20.20 -11.73
CA TYR A 26 4.67 -19.21 -11.04
C TYR A 26 5.33 -17.83 -11.05
N THR A 27 6.63 -17.73 -10.76
CA THR A 27 7.39 -16.46 -10.83
C THR A 27 7.36 -15.86 -12.24
N LYS A 28 7.49 -16.70 -13.28
CA LYS A 28 7.49 -16.26 -14.68
C LYS A 28 6.11 -15.74 -15.12
N LEU A 29 5.04 -16.34 -14.63
CA LEU A 29 3.65 -16.01 -14.99
C LEU A 29 3.01 -14.99 -14.06
N SER A 30 3.66 -14.67 -12.94
CA SER A 30 3.23 -13.67 -11.96
C SER A 30 2.96 -12.31 -12.61
N GLY A 31 1.86 -11.68 -12.23
CA GLY A 31 1.46 -10.39 -12.80
C GLY A 31 0.36 -9.65 -12.03
N PRO A 32 -0.83 -10.25 -11.78
CA PRO A 32 -1.91 -9.59 -11.05
C PRO A 32 -1.52 -9.10 -9.66
N GLY A 33 -0.69 -9.85 -8.93
CA GLY A 33 -0.17 -9.45 -7.62
C GLY A 33 0.71 -8.21 -7.69
N TRP A 34 1.53 -8.07 -8.72
CA TRP A 34 2.34 -6.86 -8.94
C TRP A 34 1.49 -5.61 -9.20
N LEU A 35 0.37 -5.77 -9.90
CA LEU A 35 -0.59 -4.68 -10.07
C LEU A 35 -1.21 -4.28 -8.73
N GLN A 36 -1.60 -5.26 -7.90
CA GLN A 36 -2.11 -4.98 -6.56
C GLN A 36 -1.04 -4.30 -5.69
N SER A 37 0.22 -4.72 -5.79
CA SER A 37 1.34 -4.08 -5.11
C SER A 37 1.53 -2.62 -5.52
N ALA A 38 1.46 -2.33 -6.82
CA ALA A 38 1.56 -0.97 -7.32
C ALA A 38 0.39 -0.07 -6.86
N ILE A 39 -0.81 -0.65 -6.71
CA ILE A 39 -1.98 0.07 -6.18
C ILE A 39 -1.78 0.37 -4.69
N THR A 40 -1.33 -0.61 -3.91
CA THR A 40 -1.21 -0.46 -2.47
C THR A 40 0.00 0.36 -2.04
N LEU A 41 1.15 0.25 -2.75
CA LEU A 41 2.35 1.07 -2.49
C LEU A 41 2.24 2.48 -3.09
N GLY A 42 1.06 3.06 -3.00
CA GLY A 42 0.79 4.43 -3.38
C GLY A 42 0.98 5.42 -2.23
N GLY A 43 0.69 6.70 -2.51
CA GLY A 43 0.84 7.76 -1.52
C GLY A 43 0.05 7.54 -0.23
N GLY A 44 -1.11 6.87 -0.28
CA GLY A 44 -1.92 6.61 0.90
C GLY A 44 -1.25 5.70 1.93
N SER A 45 -0.77 4.53 1.52
CA SER A 45 -0.12 3.58 2.44
C SER A 45 1.25 4.06 2.91
N LEU A 46 2.02 4.72 2.02
CA LEU A 46 3.32 5.27 2.40
C LEU A 46 3.17 6.45 3.38
N ALA A 47 2.20 7.35 3.15
CA ALA A 47 1.90 8.43 4.07
C ALA A 47 1.40 7.89 5.42
N SER A 48 0.46 6.93 5.44
CA SER A 48 -0.01 6.31 6.68
C SER A 48 1.14 5.64 7.45
N SER A 49 2.06 4.98 6.76
CA SER A 49 3.24 4.37 7.38
C SER A 49 4.19 5.43 7.95
N LEU A 50 4.37 6.55 7.25
CA LEU A 50 5.16 7.67 7.76
C LEU A 50 4.55 8.23 9.04
N PHE A 51 3.25 8.54 9.04
CA PHE A 51 2.54 9.02 10.23
C PHE A 51 2.59 8.02 11.39
N LEU A 52 2.52 6.72 11.09
CA LEU A 52 2.66 5.67 12.10
C LEU A 52 4.01 5.76 12.80
N GLY A 53 5.10 5.90 12.03
CA GLY A 53 6.45 6.05 12.57
C GLY A 53 6.62 7.35 13.36
N VAL A 54 6.11 8.46 12.84
CA VAL A 54 6.17 9.76 13.54
C VAL A 54 5.45 9.70 14.88
N LEU A 55 4.23 9.17 14.92
CA LEU A 55 3.36 9.18 16.09
C LEU A 55 3.76 8.12 17.14
N ALA A 56 4.11 6.91 16.70
CA ALA A 56 4.27 5.76 17.58
C ALA A 56 5.70 5.18 17.59
N GLY A 57 6.61 5.78 16.83
CA GLY A 57 7.96 5.23 16.67
C GLY A 57 7.93 3.82 16.08
N PHE A 58 8.57 2.90 16.77
CA PHE A 58 8.64 1.51 16.32
C PHE A 58 7.53 0.62 16.90
N SER A 59 6.77 1.08 17.88
CA SER A 59 5.81 0.27 18.64
C SER A 59 4.67 -0.30 17.81
N LEU A 60 4.39 0.27 16.65
CA LEU A 60 3.33 -0.19 15.73
C LEU A 60 3.86 -0.81 14.42
N LEU A 61 5.15 -1.17 14.36
CA LEU A 61 5.72 -1.85 13.19
C LEU A 61 4.99 -3.15 12.82
N TRP A 62 4.53 -3.89 13.83
CA TRP A 62 3.77 -5.14 13.66
C TRP A 62 2.48 -4.97 12.84
N LEU A 63 1.93 -3.76 12.81
CA LEU A 63 0.69 -3.51 12.11
C LEU A 63 0.83 -3.67 10.59
N GLN A 64 2.01 -3.36 10.03
CA GLN A 64 2.27 -3.46 8.59
C GLN A 64 2.15 -4.91 8.09
N PRO A 65 2.90 -5.90 8.63
CA PRO A 65 2.77 -7.28 8.20
C PRO A 65 1.40 -7.87 8.52
N VAL A 66 0.77 -7.53 9.66
CA VAL A 66 -0.56 -8.05 10.02
C VAL A 66 -1.64 -7.53 9.08
N ALA A 67 -1.65 -6.23 8.78
CA ALA A 67 -2.64 -5.63 7.90
C ALA A 67 -2.60 -6.24 6.49
N ILE A 68 -1.41 -6.33 5.89
CA ILE A 68 -1.29 -6.90 4.55
C ILE A 68 -1.53 -8.41 4.53
N PHE A 69 -1.16 -9.14 5.58
CA PHE A 69 -1.44 -10.56 5.71
C PHE A 69 -2.94 -10.83 5.63
N LEU A 70 -3.75 -10.11 6.41
CA LEU A 70 -5.21 -10.21 6.38
C LEU A 70 -5.77 -9.78 5.01
N GLY A 71 -5.22 -8.73 4.43
CA GLY A 71 -5.59 -8.27 3.10
C GLY A 71 -5.31 -9.30 2.00
N VAL A 72 -4.16 -9.97 2.05
CA VAL A 72 -3.81 -11.05 1.11
C VAL A 72 -4.74 -12.24 1.25
N ILE A 73 -5.12 -12.62 2.48
CA ILE A 73 -6.12 -13.68 2.71
C ILE A 73 -7.44 -13.33 2.03
N MET A 74 -7.91 -12.09 2.21
CA MET A 74 -9.15 -11.60 1.59
C MET A 74 -9.07 -11.63 0.06
N LEU A 75 -7.97 -11.14 -0.53
CA LEU A 75 -7.75 -11.19 -1.99
C LEU A 75 -7.62 -12.62 -2.50
N CYS A 76 -6.99 -13.53 -1.75
CA CYS A 76 -6.93 -14.95 -2.09
C CYS A 76 -8.31 -15.60 -2.11
N ALA A 77 -9.17 -15.28 -1.13
CA ALA A 77 -10.54 -15.78 -1.07
C ALA A 77 -11.36 -15.31 -2.28
N ILE A 78 -11.34 -14.02 -2.58
CA ILE A 78 -12.02 -13.42 -3.74
C ILE A 78 -11.50 -14.01 -5.05
N SER A 79 -10.18 -14.14 -5.19
CA SER A 79 -9.55 -14.74 -6.38
C SER A 79 -9.96 -16.21 -6.53
N HIS A 80 -10.02 -16.96 -5.42
CA HIS A 80 -10.43 -18.36 -5.44
C HIS A 80 -11.89 -18.52 -5.93
N VAL A 81 -12.80 -17.70 -5.44
CA VAL A 81 -14.21 -17.69 -5.87
C VAL A 81 -14.29 -17.35 -7.36
N THR A 82 -13.66 -16.25 -7.78
CA THR A 82 -13.64 -15.80 -9.17
C THR A 82 -13.14 -16.88 -10.13
N LEU A 83 -12.00 -17.49 -9.83
CA LEU A 83 -11.39 -18.53 -10.67
C LEU A 83 -12.17 -19.86 -10.63
N SER A 84 -12.95 -20.08 -9.58
CA SER A 84 -13.80 -21.28 -9.45
C SER A 84 -15.10 -21.19 -10.24
N THR A 85 -15.72 -20.01 -10.21
CA THR A 85 -17.01 -19.75 -10.85
C THR A 85 -16.86 -19.27 -12.29
N GLY A 86 -15.71 -18.67 -12.64
CA GLY A 86 -15.51 -18.00 -13.91
C GLY A 86 -16.26 -16.67 -14.02
N GLN A 87 -16.80 -16.16 -12.91
CA GLN A 87 -17.58 -14.92 -12.87
C GLN A 87 -16.98 -13.93 -11.85
N SER A 88 -17.25 -12.64 -12.05
CA SER A 88 -16.90 -11.66 -11.05
C SER A 88 -17.80 -11.80 -9.83
N PRO A 89 -17.28 -11.62 -8.59
CA PRO A 89 -18.10 -11.66 -7.38
C PRO A 89 -19.26 -10.66 -7.41
N PHE A 90 -19.10 -9.53 -8.10
CA PHE A 90 -20.21 -8.58 -8.33
C PHE A 90 -21.40 -9.26 -9.01
N LEU A 91 -21.17 -10.03 -10.08
CA LEU A 91 -22.25 -10.74 -10.80
C LEU A 91 -22.86 -11.84 -9.93
N SER A 92 -22.03 -12.60 -9.21
CA SER A 92 -22.51 -13.65 -8.32
C SER A 92 -23.37 -13.08 -7.20
N ILE A 93 -22.92 -12.01 -6.53
CA ILE A 93 -23.71 -11.34 -5.50
C ILE A 93 -25.02 -10.78 -6.08
N ARG A 94 -24.95 -10.12 -7.23
CA ARG A 94 -26.13 -9.52 -7.89
C ARG A 94 -27.18 -10.54 -8.25
N ASN A 95 -26.76 -11.69 -8.80
CA ASN A 95 -27.66 -12.68 -9.39
C ASN A 95 -28.12 -13.74 -8.38
N GLU A 96 -27.26 -14.10 -7.43
CA GLU A 96 -27.47 -15.24 -6.53
C GLU A 96 -27.81 -14.83 -5.09
N ILE A 97 -27.43 -13.61 -4.67
CA ILE A 97 -27.66 -13.16 -3.28
C ILE A 97 -28.65 -11.98 -3.27
N ASN A 98 -28.17 -10.79 -3.66
CA ASN A 98 -29.01 -9.57 -3.62
C ASN A 98 -28.41 -8.48 -4.53
N PRO A 99 -29.18 -7.93 -5.49
CA PRO A 99 -28.74 -6.86 -6.37
C PRO A 99 -28.36 -5.58 -5.61
N VAL A 100 -29.07 -5.24 -4.52
CA VAL A 100 -28.80 -4.02 -3.75
C VAL A 100 -27.43 -4.07 -3.11
N LEU A 101 -27.01 -5.23 -2.56
CA LEU A 101 -25.68 -5.41 -2.01
C LEU A 101 -24.59 -5.28 -3.07
N ALA A 102 -24.80 -5.86 -4.25
CA ALA A 102 -23.84 -5.75 -5.36
C ALA A 102 -23.64 -4.30 -5.81
N TRP A 103 -24.72 -3.58 -6.03
CA TRP A 103 -24.66 -2.16 -6.41
C TRP A 103 -24.13 -1.28 -5.29
N GLY A 104 -24.50 -1.54 -4.04
CA GLY A 104 -23.93 -0.86 -2.88
C GLY A 104 -22.40 -1.01 -2.83
N TRP A 105 -21.89 -2.22 -3.05
CA TRP A 105 -20.44 -2.46 -3.13
C TRP A 105 -19.78 -1.72 -4.31
N ALA A 106 -20.41 -1.73 -5.50
CA ALA A 106 -19.89 -1.01 -6.67
C ALA A 106 -19.82 0.50 -6.42
N ILE A 107 -20.89 1.10 -5.87
CA ILE A 107 -20.96 2.54 -5.55
C ILE A 107 -19.91 2.89 -4.49
N ALA A 108 -19.82 2.12 -3.41
CA ALA A 108 -18.81 2.33 -2.37
C ALA A 108 -17.39 2.27 -2.94
N THR A 109 -17.13 1.34 -3.87
CA THR A 109 -15.84 1.24 -4.57
C THR A 109 -15.54 2.47 -5.41
N ILE A 110 -16.53 2.99 -6.16
CA ILE A 110 -16.36 4.22 -6.95
C ILE A 110 -16.05 5.40 -6.04
N MET A 111 -16.82 5.58 -4.97
CA MET A 111 -16.59 6.65 -4.00
C MET A 111 -15.20 6.56 -3.36
N ALA A 112 -14.78 5.36 -2.93
CA ALA A 112 -13.45 5.14 -2.39
C ALA A 112 -12.35 5.50 -3.41
N ASN A 113 -12.51 5.14 -4.69
CA ASN A 113 -11.53 5.49 -5.72
C ASN A 113 -11.43 7.00 -5.94
N ILE A 114 -12.55 7.74 -5.90
CA ILE A 114 -12.54 9.21 -6.00
C ILE A 114 -11.76 9.81 -4.82
N VAL A 115 -12.04 9.35 -3.60
CA VAL A 115 -11.35 9.83 -2.39
C VAL A 115 -9.84 9.53 -2.45
N TRP A 116 -9.45 8.31 -2.86
CA TRP A 116 -8.03 7.93 -2.97
C TRP A 116 -7.31 8.61 -4.14
N CYS A 117 -8.02 9.03 -5.19
CA CYS A 117 -7.42 9.71 -6.34
C CYS A 117 -6.86 11.09 -5.95
N LEU A 118 -7.58 11.85 -5.12
CA LEU A 118 -7.20 13.22 -4.75
C LEU A 118 -5.81 13.30 -4.09
N PRO A 119 -5.48 12.51 -3.05
CA PRO A 119 -4.14 12.50 -2.45
C PRO A 119 -3.03 12.13 -3.45
N GLN A 120 -3.29 11.25 -4.42
CA GLN A 120 -2.28 10.86 -5.41
C GLN A 120 -1.87 12.05 -6.28
N PHE A 121 -2.83 12.82 -6.77
CA PHE A 121 -2.54 14.04 -7.53
C PHE A 121 -1.86 15.10 -6.66
N SER A 122 -2.28 15.28 -5.42
CA SER A 122 -1.67 16.22 -4.48
C SER A 122 -0.21 15.88 -4.19
N LEU A 123 0.07 14.63 -3.80
CA LEU A 123 1.42 14.17 -3.49
C LEU A 123 2.33 14.18 -4.73
N GLY A 124 1.82 13.73 -5.88
CA GLY A 124 2.58 13.77 -7.13
C GLY A 124 2.92 15.21 -7.55
N THR A 125 1.97 16.13 -7.41
CA THR A 125 2.20 17.55 -7.69
C THR A 125 3.23 18.14 -6.72
N ALA A 126 3.11 17.85 -5.43
CA ALA A 126 4.08 18.30 -4.43
C ALA A 126 5.48 17.75 -4.73
N ALA A 127 5.62 16.47 -5.06
CA ALA A 127 6.90 15.86 -5.42
C ALA A 127 7.55 16.56 -6.60
N VAL A 128 6.79 16.91 -7.64
CA VAL A 128 7.31 17.61 -8.81
C VAL A 128 7.65 19.07 -8.48
N THR A 129 6.73 19.81 -7.85
CA THR A 129 6.89 21.26 -7.68
C THR A 129 7.78 21.64 -6.50
N GLN A 130 7.96 20.76 -5.52
CA GLN A 130 8.82 21.05 -4.37
C GLN A 130 10.24 20.45 -4.53
N ASN A 131 10.37 19.28 -5.19
CA ASN A 131 11.66 18.59 -5.25
C ASN A 131 12.32 18.63 -6.64
N LEU A 132 11.54 18.40 -7.73
CA LEU A 132 12.10 18.30 -9.07
C LEU A 132 12.19 19.65 -9.78
N LEU A 133 11.12 20.43 -9.73
CA LEU A 133 10.98 21.70 -10.45
C LEU A 133 10.44 22.80 -9.51
N PRO A 134 11.24 23.30 -8.55
CA PRO A 134 10.77 24.30 -7.57
C PRO A 134 10.21 25.58 -8.20
N GLY A 135 10.66 25.94 -9.41
CA GLY A 135 10.13 27.09 -10.16
C GLY A 135 8.65 26.97 -10.54
N LEU A 136 8.07 25.76 -10.50
CA LEU A 136 6.65 25.52 -10.72
C LEU A 136 5.83 25.53 -9.42
N ASN A 137 6.40 25.89 -8.28
CA ASN A 137 5.69 25.94 -7.00
C ASN A 137 4.80 27.20 -6.86
N ASN A 138 3.96 27.41 -7.85
CA ASN A 138 2.91 28.44 -7.89
C ASN A 138 1.61 27.81 -8.38
N THR A 139 0.50 28.52 -8.27
CA THR A 139 -0.84 27.99 -8.61
C THR A 139 -0.91 27.50 -10.05
N ALA A 140 -0.40 28.26 -11.00
CA ALA A 140 -0.42 27.89 -12.43
C ALA A 140 0.45 26.64 -12.69
N GLY A 141 1.64 26.56 -12.09
CA GLY A 141 2.54 25.41 -12.21
C GLY A 141 1.92 24.14 -11.61
N LYS A 142 1.30 24.24 -10.42
CA LYS A 142 0.60 23.11 -9.79
C LYS A 142 -0.56 22.60 -10.66
N VAL A 143 -1.38 23.49 -11.20
CA VAL A 143 -2.46 23.11 -12.13
C VAL A 143 -1.90 22.47 -13.40
N GLY A 144 -0.82 23.02 -13.95
CA GLY A 144 -0.12 22.45 -15.12
C GLY A 144 0.40 21.03 -14.86
N VAL A 145 1.06 20.82 -13.72
CA VAL A 145 1.55 19.47 -13.32
C VAL A 145 0.39 18.49 -13.14
N CYS A 146 -0.68 18.88 -12.43
CA CYS A 146 -1.87 18.03 -12.28
C CYS A 146 -2.48 17.65 -13.64
N THR A 147 -2.56 18.61 -14.56
CA THR A 147 -3.09 18.38 -15.91
C THR A 147 -2.23 17.39 -16.69
N VAL A 148 -0.90 17.54 -16.66
CA VAL A 148 0.02 16.59 -17.30
C VAL A 148 -0.12 15.21 -16.69
N MET A 149 -0.19 15.09 -15.36
CA MET A 149 -0.40 13.81 -14.67
C MET A 149 -1.73 13.14 -15.10
N LEU A 150 -2.81 13.92 -15.23
CA LEU A 150 -4.09 13.41 -15.71
C LEU A 150 -3.99 12.85 -17.13
N PHE A 151 -3.37 13.58 -18.05
CA PHE A 151 -3.16 13.11 -19.43
C PHE A 151 -2.27 11.87 -19.48
N LEU A 152 -1.22 11.79 -18.66
CA LEU A 152 -0.38 10.60 -18.57
C LEU A 152 -1.17 9.41 -18.04
N ALA A 153 -2.01 9.59 -17.02
CA ALA A 153 -2.86 8.52 -16.50
C ALA A 153 -3.84 8.01 -17.56
N ILE A 154 -4.49 8.90 -18.28
CA ILE A 154 -5.39 8.55 -19.40
C ILE A 154 -4.61 7.80 -20.49
N ALA A 155 -3.44 8.29 -20.90
CA ALA A 155 -2.61 7.65 -21.90
C ALA A 155 -2.21 6.22 -21.51
N VAL A 156 -1.80 6.02 -20.25
CA VAL A 156 -1.46 4.69 -19.71
C VAL A 156 -2.65 3.74 -19.77
N ILE A 157 -3.85 4.19 -19.43
CA ILE A 157 -5.08 3.38 -19.52
C ILE A 157 -5.34 2.98 -20.98
N LEU A 158 -5.28 3.93 -21.89
CA LEU A 158 -5.53 3.68 -23.33
C LEU A 158 -4.49 2.73 -23.93
N VAL A 159 -3.22 2.83 -23.51
CA VAL A 159 -2.16 1.94 -23.98
C VAL A 159 -2.32 0.54 -23.39
N SER A 160 -2.72 0.43 -22.14
CA SER A 160 -2.93 -0.87 -21.48
C SER A 160 -4.05 -1.69 -22.14
N ASP A 161 -5.00 -1.02 -22.79
CA ASP A 161 -6.09 -1.66 -23.53
C ASP A 161 -5.72 -2.11 -24.95
N ARG A 162 -4.59 -1.64 -25.52
CA ARG A 162 -4.17 -1.94 -26.89
C ARG A 162 -3.48 -3.30 -27.07
N GLY A 163 -4.12 -4.39 -26.62
CA GLY A 163 -3.68 -5.76 -26.93
C GLY A 163 -2.49 -6.26 -26.10
N SER A 164 -1.89 -7.39 -26.52
CA SER A 164 -0.94 -8.15 -25.73
C SER A 164 0.42 -7.47 -25.49
N LYS A 165 0.87 -6.64 -26.41
CA LYS A 165 2.15 -5.90 -26.26
C LYS A 165 2.02 -4.77 -25.23
N GLY A 166 0.92 -4.01 -25.28
CA GLY A 166 0.64 -2.95 -24.31
C GLY A 166 0.49 -3.49 -22.88
N ALA A 167 -0.24 -4.61 -22.71
CA ALA A 167 -0.38 -5.24 -21.40
C ALA A 167 0.93 -5.74 -20.82
N LYS A 168 1.85 -6.31 -21.64
CA LYS A 168 3.18 -6.74 -21.17
C LYS A 168 4.07 -5.57 -20.79
N ALA A 169 4.04 -4.49 -21.58
CA ALA A 169 4.78 -3.28 -21.28
C ALA A 169 4.27 -2.66 -19.97
N PHE A 170 2.97 -2.60 -19.77
CA PHE A 170 2.35 -2.14 -18.53
C PHE A 170 2.77 -2.99 -17.31
N ASP A 171 2.69 -4.32 -17.41
CA ASP A 171 3.14 -5.23 -16.36
C ASP A 171 4.63 -5.04 -16.01
N LEU A 172 5.48 -4.80 -17.00
CA LEU A 172 6.91 -4.53 -16.78
C LEU A 172 7.13 -3.19 -16.08
N ILE A 173 6.45 -2.13 -16.52
CA ILE A 173 6.52 -0.81 -15.88
C ILE A 173 6.12 -0.91 -14.41
N LEU A 174 5.01 -1.59 -14.09
CA LEU A 174 4.57 -1.78 -12.71
C LEU A 174 5.62 -2.52 -11.86
N LYS A 175 6.20 -3.61 -12.38
CA LYS A 175 7.25 -4.36 -11.67
C LYS A 175 8.48 -3.50 -11.40
N VAL A 176 8.90 -2.71 -12.38
CA VAL A 176 10.04 -1.80 -12.23
C VAL A 176 9.73 -0.71 -11.21
N MET A 177 8.55 -0.10 -11.26
CA MET A 177 8.15 0.94 -10.30
C MET A 177 8.07 0.40 -8.87
N VAL A 178 7.44 -0.75 -8.66
CA VAL A 178 7.38 -1.39 -7.33
C VAL A 178 8.79 -1.75 -6.85
N GLY A 179 9.62 -2.30 -7.73
CA GLY A 179 11.02 -2.60 -7.41
C GLY A 179 11.82 -1.35 -6.99
N LEU A 180 11.66 -0.24 -7.71
CA LEU A 180 12.30 1.03 -7.37
C LEU A 180 11.84 1.57 -6.02
N ILE A 181 10.54 1.52 -5.72
CA ILE A 181 9.99 1.94 -4.42
C ILE A 181 10.62 1.10 -3.30
N VAL A 182 10.59 -0.22 -3.42
CA VAL A 182 11.14 -1.14 -2.40
C VAL A 182 12.64 -0.89 -2.20
N ILE A 183 13.41 -0.83 -3.29
CA ILE A 183 14.86 -0.61 -3.23
C ILE A 183 15.19 0.75 -2.62
N SER A 184 14.43 1.79 -2.95
CA SER A 184 14.66 3.14 -2.42
C SER A 184 14.46 3.18 -0.90
N PHE A 185 13.33 2.69 -0.38
CA PHE A 185 13.08 2.70 1.06
C PHE A 185 14.00 1.75 1.82
N PHE A 186 14.26 0.57 1.27
CA PHE A 186 15.22 -0.37 1.86
C PHE A 186 16.63 0.24 1.89
N GLY A 187 17.05 0.91 0.81
CA GLY A 187 18.34 1.60 0.74
C GLY A 187 18.49 2.71 1.79
N VAL A 188 17.41 3.44 2.09
CA VAL A 188 17.40 4.44 3.17
C VAL A 188 17.69 3.77 4.51
N VAL A 189 16.98 2.70 4.84
CA VAL A 189 17.19 1.98 6.12
C VAL A 189 18.58 1.36 6.21
N VAL A 190 19.09 0.80 5.12
CA VAL A 190 20.47 0.28 5.06
C VAL A 190 21.47 1.40 5.32
N LYS A 191 21.32 2.56 4.68
CA LYS A 191 22.18 3.73 4.90
C LYS A 191 22.15 4.16 6.36
N MET A 192 20.96 4.35 6.94
CA MET A 192 20.79 4.73 8.34
C MET A 192 21.38 3.69 9.32
N SER A 193 21.26 2.40 8.99
CA SER A 193 21.87 1.32 9.77
C SER A 193 23.39 1.39 9.74
N LEU A 194 23.99 1.61 8.56
CA LEU A 194 25.44 1.75 8.41
C LEU A 194 25.99 3.03 9.07
N SER A 195 25.20 4.08 9.12
CA SER A 195 25.55 5.33 9.83
C SER A 195 25.38 5.23 11.36
N GLY A 196 24.87 4.10 11.89
CA GLY A 196 24.66 3.93 13.32
C GLY A 196 23.46 4.72 13.88
N GLU A 197 22.57 5.21 13.02
CA GLU A 197 21.38 6.00 13.40
C GLU A 197 20.23 5.12 13.91
N LEU A 198 20.29 3.80 13.69
CA LEU A 198 19.23 2.86 14.04
C LEU A 198 19.58 2.00 15.24
N ASN A 199 18.68 1.97 16.21
CA ASN A 199 18.76 1.03 17.34
C ASN A 199 17.90 -0.22 17.03
N TRP A 200 18.53 -1.25 16.49
CA TRP A 200 17.86 -2.50 16.18
C TRP A 200 17.26 -3.22 17.39
N GLY A 201 17.81 -2.95 18.60
CA GLY A 201 17.25 -3.45 19.86
C GLY A 201 15.86 -2.91 20.17
N GLU A 202 15.52 -1.71 19.69
CA GLU A 202 14.19 -1.11 19.82
C GLU A 202 13.28 -1.42 18.62
N ILE A 203 13.86 -1.58 17.42
CA ILE A 203 13.10 -1.83 16.18
C ILE A 203 12.51 -3.23 16.17
N VAL A 204 13.30 -4.25 16.51
CA VAL A 204 12.86 -5.66 16.41
C VAL A 204 11.67 -5.97 17.34
N PRO A 205 11.61 -5.52 18.59
CA PRO A 205 10.43 -5.68 19.45
C PRO A 205 9.16 -5.04 18.86
N GLY A 206 9.30 -3.99 18.05
CA GLY A 206 8.18 -3.31 17.41
C GLY A 206 7.38 -4.18 16.41
N PHE A 207 7.92 -5.34 16.00
CA PHE A 207 7.19 -6.33 15.21
C PHE A 207 6.31 -7.26 16.06
N VAL A 208 6.40 -7.18 17.38
CA VAL A 208 5.52 -7.94 18.29
C VAL A 208 4.22 -7.16 18.49
N PRO A 209 3.04 -7.76 18.24
CA PRO A 209 1.76 -7.09 18.41
C PRO A 209 1.54 -6.58 19.83
N ASP A 210 1.34 -5.28 19.96
CA ASP A 210 0.94 -4.61 21.20
C ASP A 210 -0.34 -3.80 20.97
N LEU A 211 -1.42 -4.24 21.61
CA LEU A 211 -2.72 -3.58 21.53
C LEU A 211 -2.93 -2.51 22.62
N SER A 212 -1.98 -2.32 23.52
CA SER A 212 -2.08 -1.34 24.61
C SER A 212 -2.27 0.07 24.09
N MET A 213 -1.67 0.40 22.95
CA MET A 213 -1.76 1.69 22.29
C MET A 213 -3.15 2.05 21.74
N LEU A 214 -4.08 1.11 21.75
CA LEU A 214 -5.51 1.40 21.50
C LEU A 214 -6.16 2.12 22.67
N TYR A 215 -5.56 2.04 23.86
CA TYR A 215 -6.15 2.53 25.11
C TYR A 215 -5.21 3.47 25.89
N HIS A 216 -3.91 3.41 25.61
CA HIS A 216 -2.90 4.19 26.32
C HIS A 216 -2.00 4.94 25.33
N PRO A 217 -1.53 6.15 25.68
CA PRO A 217 -0.55 6.87 24.89
C PRO A 217 0.76 6.11 24.79
N ALA A 218 1.45 6.24 23.65
CA ALA A 218 2.80 5.71 23.50
C ALA A 218 3.73 6.28 24.57
N GLN A 219 4.71 5.49 25.00
CA GLN A 219 5.60 5.83 26.11
C GLN A 219 6.31 7.18 25.93
N VAL A 220 6.64 7.53 24.69
CA VAL A 220 7.29 8.81 24.36
C VAL A 220 6.47 10.03 24.80
N TYR A 221 5.15 9.92 24.89
CA TYR A 221 4.28 11.02 25.30
C TYR A 221 4.12 11.16 26.83
N GLN A 222 4.50 10.17 27.60
CA GLN A 222 4.29 10.18 29.06
C GLN A 222 5.03 11.32 29.75
N GLN A 223 6.26 11.60 29.32
CA GLN A 223 7.05 12.72 29.85
C GLN A 223 6.39 14.09 29.57
N TYR A 224 5.69 14.24 28.46
CA TYR A 224 4.98 15.47 28.11
C TYR A 224 3.66 15.57 28.86
N LEU A 225 2.93 14.45 29.00
CA LEU A 225 1.69 14.40 29.78
C LEU A 225 1.90 14.75 31.24
N ALA A 226 3.01 14.32 31.83
CA ALA A 226 3.37 14.70 33.22
C ALA A 226 3.53 16.21 33.40
N GLN A 227 3.84 16.97 32.35
CA GLN A 227 4.01 18.41 32.40
C GLN A 227 2.70 19.19 32.21
N THR A 228 1.62 18.54 31.77
CA THR A 228 0.35 19.21 31.46
C THR A 228 -0.57 19.39 32.65
N GLY A 229 -0.21 18.87 33.84
CA GLY A 229 -0.96 19.04 35.07
C GLY A 229 -2.44 18.62 34.94
N GLU A 230 -3.34 19.54 35.21
CA GLU A 230 -4.80 19.28 35.18
C GLU A 230 -5.34 18.93 33.77
N PHE A 231 -4.61 19.26 32.72
CA PHE A 231 -4.99 18.94 31.33
C PHE A 231 -4.48 17.58 30.84
N SER A 232 -3.86 16.79 31.70
CA SER A 232 -3.29 15.49 31.34
C SER A 232 -4.32 14.55 30.72
N SER A 233 -5.49 14.41 31.33
CA SER A 233 -6.57 13.54 30.83
C SER A 233 -7.12 13.97 29.46
N PHE A 234 -7.18 15.28 29.22
CA PHE A 234 -7.59 15.81 27.90
C PHE A 234 -6.59 15.43 26.82
N TRP A 235 -5.30 15.66 27.06
CA TRP A 235 -4.26 15.34 26.08
C TRP A 235 -4.09 13.83 25.89
N GLU A 236 -4.20 13.03 26.97
CA GLU A 236 -4.20 11.57 26.88
C GLU A 236 -5.27 11.08 25.90
N SER A 237 -6.52 11.55 26.07
CA SER A 237 -7.63 11.18 25.18
C SER A 237 -7.37 11.57 23.73
N ARG A 238 -6.78 12.75 23.49
CA ARG A 238 -6.43 13.24 22.15
C ARG A 238 -5.34 12.40 21.49
N ILE A 239 -4.29 12.08 22.22
CA ILE A 239 -3.18 11.24 21.73
C ILE A 239 -3.68 9.85 21.38
N VAL A 240 -4.45 9.22 22.27
CA VAL A 240 -5.03 7.89 22.03
C VAL A 240 -5.97 7.92 20.84
N GLY A 241 -6.78 8.97 20.69
CA GLY A 241 -7.62 9.17 19.50
C GLY A 241 -6.80 9.21 18.22
N ALA A 242 -5.76 10.03 18.16
CA ALA A 242 -4.85 10.14 17.03
C ALA A 242 -4.13 8.81 16.72
N GLN A 243 -3.69 8.08 17.75
CA GLN A 243 -3.08 6.75 17.59
C GLN A 243 -4.05 5.77 16.92
N ARG A 244 -5.30 5.71 17.39
CA ARG A 244 -6.35 4.85 16.79
C ARG A 244 -6.60 5.20 15.33
N ASP A 245 -6.73 6.49 15.01
CA ASP A 245 -6.97 6.95 13.65
C ASP A 245 -5.84 6.53 12.71
N VAL A 246 -4.59 6.69 13.14
CA VAL A 246 -3.41 6.28 12.34
C VAL A 246 -3.32 4.76 12.21
N MET A 247 -3.63 4.00 13.28
CA MET A 247 -3.68 2.53 13.22
C MET A 247 -4.74 2.05 12.23
N ILE A 248 -5.94 2.63 12.28
CA ILE A 248 -7.04 2.30 11.36
C ILE A 248 -6.65 2.68 9.92
N ALA A 249 -6.08 3.87 9.71
CA ALA A 249 -5.64 4.31 8.40
C ALA A 249 -4.55 3.39 7.81
N ALA A 250 -3.56 3.01 8.61
CA ALA A 250 -2.51 2.09 8.18
C ALA A 250 -3.06 0.70 7.84
N ALA A 251 -3.96 0.16 8.66
CA ALA A 251 -4.61 -1.13 8.39
C ALA A 251 -5.51 -1.07 7.14
N ALA A 252 -6.34 -0.04 7.01
CA ALA A 252 -7.26 0.11 5.88
C ALA A 252 -6.55 0.39 4.55
N SER A 253 -5.37 1.00 4.57
CA SER A 253 -4.60 1.30 3.37
C SER A 253 -3.85 0.10 2.79
N ALA A 254 -3.70 -0.99 3.54
CA ALA A 254 -3.00 -2.19 3.08
C ALA A 254 -3.73 -2.89 1.92
N VAL A 255 -5.05 -3.11 2.04
CA VAL A 255 -5.90 -3.61 0.96
C VAL A 255 -7.26 -2.90 1.01
N GLY A 256 -7.48 -2.02 0.07
CA GLY A 256 -8.73 -1.26 -0.04
C GLY A 256 -9.85 -2.03 -0.74
N ILE A 257 -11.08 -1.52 -0.58
CA ILE A 257 -12.29 -2.05 -1.26
C ILE A 257 -12.14 -2.04 -2.79
N ASN A 258 -11.42 -1.09 -3.34
CA ASN A 258 -11.11 -0.99 -4.77
C ASN A 258 -10.27 -2.18 -5.27
N MET A 259 -9.31 -2.63 -4.47
CA MET A 259 -8.47 -3.79 -4.82
C MET A 259 -9.31 -5.08 -4.87
N THR A 260 -10.20 -5.27 -3.90
CA THR A 260 -11.09 -6.43 -3.85
C THR A 260 -12.09 -6.45 -5.00
N PHE A 261 -12.57 -5.29 -5.42
CA PHE A 261 -13.46 -5.17 -6.57
C PHE A 261 -12.71 -5.38 -7.89
N PHE A 262 -11.50 -4.84 -8.03
CA PHE A 262 -10.75 -4.82 -9.29
C PHE A 262 -10.04 -6.15 -9.60
N MET A 263 -9.51 -6.85 -8.58
CA MET A 263 -8.75 -8.09 -8.75
C MET A 263 -9.48 -9.15 -9.60
N PRO A 264 -10.78 -9.44 -9.38
CA PRO A 264 -11.54 -10.38 -10.20
C PRO A 264 -11.53 -10.06 -11.70
N PHE A 265 -11.67 -8.79 -12.04
CA PHE A 265 -11.66 -8.37 -13.45
C PHE A 265 -10.28 -8.56 -14.09
N VAL A 266 -9.21 -8.31 -13.34
CA VAL A 266 -7.83 -8.56 -13.82
C VAL A 266 -7.61 -10.04 -14.13
N LEU A 267 -8.08 -10.93 -13.26
CA LEU A 267 -7.97 -12.38 -13.43
C LEU A 267 -8.77 -12.86 -14.67
N LEU A 268 -10.04 -12.44 -14.75
CA LEU A 268 -10.92 -12.81 -15.86
C LEU A 268 -10.44 -12.25 -17.21
N ARG A 269 -9.91 -11.02 -17.23
CA ARG A 269 -9.32 -10.41 -18.42
C ARG A 269 -8.10 -11.20 -18.92
N ARG A 270 -7.33 -11.82 -18.02
CA ARG A 270 -6.24 -12.73 -18.37
C ARG A 270 -6.72 -14.11 -18.79
N LYS A 271 -8.03 -14.37 -18.76
CA LYS A 271 -8.66 -15.67 -19.02
C LYS A 271 -8.15 -16.78 -18.11
N TRP A 272 -7.75 -16.42 -16.90
CA TRP A 272 -7.38 -17.39 -15.89
C TRP A 272 -8.62 -18.14 -15.39
N GLY A 273 -8.48 -19.45 -15.17
CA GLY A 273 -9.52 -20.34 -14.69
C GLY A 273 -9.08 -21.13 -13.46
N ARG A 274 -9.76 -22.22 -13.19
CA ARG A 274 -9.55 -23.06 -12.00
C ARG A 274 -8.11 -23.54 -11.83
N GLU A 275 -7.41 -23.82 -12.89
CA GLU A 275 -6.02 -24.26 -12.95
C GLU A 275 -5.02 -23.18 -12.48
N HIS A 276 -5.40 -21.93 -12.52
CA HIS A 276 -4.54 -20.80 -12.11
C HIS A 276 -4.67 -20.41 -10.62
N ARG A 277 -5.50 -21.14 -9.83
CA ARG A 277 -5.72 -20.79 -8.41
C ARG A 277 -4.45 -20.81 -7.57
N GLY A 278 -3.59 -21.81 -7.80
CA GLY A 278 -2.29 -21.90 -7.14
C GLY A 278 -1.38 -20.74 -7.49
N LEU A 279 -1.31 -20.41 -8.79
CA LEU A 279 -0.56 -19.27 -9.31
C LEU A 279 -1.06 -17.94 -8.70
N ALA A 280 -2.39 -17.71 -8.67
CA ALA A 280 -2.96 -16.48 -8.11
C ALA A 280 -2.66 -16.31 -6.62
N LYS A 281 -2.71 -17.40 -5.84
CA LYS A 281 -2.29 -17.37 -4.44
C LYS A 281 -0.81 -17.04 -4.30
N PHE A 282 0.06 -17.76 -5.01
CA PHE A 282 1.49 -17.51 -4.99
C PHE A 282 1.83 -16.07 -5.35
N ASP A 283 1.21 -15.55 -6.40
CA ASP A 283 1.41 -14.18 -6.89
C ASP A 283 1.05 -13.14 -5.82
N LEU A 284 -0.06 -13.28 -5.13
CA LEU A 284 -0.45 -12.39 -4.03
C LEU A 284 0.50 -12.48 -2.83
N TRP A 285 0.91 -13.69 -2.44
CA TRP A 285 1.84 -13.85 -1.32
C TRP A 285 3.25 -13.32 -1.61
N THR A 286 3.72 -13.41 -2.84
CA THR A 286 5.07 -12.99 -3.19
C THR A 286 5.13 -11.57 -3.74
N ALA A 287 4.28 -11.25 -4.70
CA ALA A 287 4.33 -9.96 -5.39
C ALA A 287 3.60 -8.83 -4.67
N LEU A 288 2.70 -9.13 -3.73
CA LEU A 288 2.01 -8.10 -2.95
C LEU A 288 2.54 -8.03 -1.51
N LEU A 289 2.55 -9.15 -0.76
CA LEU A 289 2.90 -9.11 0.66
C LEU A 289 4.35 -8.69 0.89
N ILE A 290 5.29 -9.29 0.18
CA ILE A 290 6.73 -9.03 0.41
C ILE A 290 7.09 -7.57 0.12
N PRO A 291 6.78 -7.00 -1.06
CA PRO A 291 7.08 -5.60 -1.34
C PRO A 291 6.41 -4.64 -0.35
N TYR A 292 5.16 -4.91 0.04
CA TYR A 292 4.45 -4.08 0.99
C TYR A 292 5.12 -4.07 2.35
N VAL A 293 5.37 -5.25 2.95
CA VAL A 293 6.00 -5.35 4.28
C VAL A 293 7.37 -4.66 4.28
N VAL A 294 8.18 -4.91 3.25
CA VAL A 294 9.52 -4.30 3.18
C VAL A 294 9.41 -2.78 3.06
N ALA A 295 8.66 -2.26 2.08
CA ALA A 295 8.61 -0.82 1.84
C ALA A 295 7.98 -0.06 3.02
N THR A 296 6.82 -0.50 3.53
CA THR A 296 6.11 0.21 4.59
C THR A 296 6.83 0.11 5.93
N SER A 297 7.42 -1.04 6.27
CA SER A 297 8.23 -1.14 7.49
C SER A 297 9.46 -0.25 7.42
N CYS A 298 10.13 -0.16 6.27
CA CYS A 298 11.24 0.77 6.08
C CYS A 298 10.82 2.23 6.26
N VAL A 299 9.64 2.62 5.78
CA VAL A 299 9.10 3.98 6.00
C VAL A 299 8.84 4.24 7.47
N VAL A 300 8.21 3.28 8.19
CA VAL A 300 7.97 3.40 9.64
C VAL A 300 9.30 3.52 10.40
N ILE A 301 10.29 2.69 10.08
CA ILE A 301 11.60 2.70 10.73
C ILE A 301 12.31 4.04 10.50
N ALA A 302 12.36 4.51 9.27
CA ALA A 302 12.98 5.78 8.94
C ALA A 302 12.27 6.96 9.64
N ALA A 303 10.94 7.00 9.59
CA ALA A 303 10.15 8.06 10.21
C ALA A 303 10.25 8.03 11.75
N GLY A 304 10.15 6.84 12.35
CA GLY A 304 10.28 6.67 13.80
C GLY A 304 11.63 7.08 14.31
N SER A 305 12.69 6.73 13.60
CA SER A 305 14.06 7.12 13.99
C SER A 305 14.30 8.62 13.87
N GLN A 306 13.74 9.29 12.85
CA GLN A 306 14.03 10.70 12.58
C GLN A 306 13.12 11.67 13.34
N PHE A 307 11.85 11.32 13.55
CA PHE A 307 10.84 12.27 14.01
C PHE A 307 10.22 11.91 15.36
N ASN A 308 10.12 10.64 15.74
CA ASN A 308 9.45 10.24 16.97
C ASN A 308 10.25 10.68 18.20
N GLY A 309 9.60 11.37 19.13
CA GLY A 309 10.22 11.85 20.37
C GLY A 309 11.29 12.91 20.21
N LYS A 310 11.45 13.47 19.00
CA LYS A 310 12.39 14.54 18.72
C LYS A 310 11.64 15.83 18.38
N PRO A 311 11.20 16.58 19.40
CA PRO A 311 10.46 17.81 19.19
C PRO A 311 11.20 18.82 18.29
N GLU A 312 12.51 18.90 18.42
CA GLU A 312 13.35 19.82 17.63
C GLU A 312 13.36 19.54 16.14
N SER A 313 13.17 18.29 15.72
CA SER A 313 13.06 17.91 14.29
C SER A 313 11.63 18.02 13.75
N ALA A 314 10.67 18.09 14.64
CA ALA A 314 9.24 18.14 14.34
C ALA A 314 8.67 19.56 14.45
N TYR A 315 9.43 20.50 15.03
CA TYR A 315 8.99 21.89 15.18
C TYR A 315 9.52 22.76 14.05
N LEU A 316 8.69 23.50 13.72
CA LEU A 316 8.68 24.78 13.17
C LEU A 316 9.77 25.67 13.60
N ASP A 317 10.28 26.15 12.60
CA ASP A 317 10.83 27.48 12.54
C ASP A 317 9.69 28.49 12.77
N PHE A 318 9.50 28.90 14.04
CA PHE A 318 8.58 29.96 14.42
C PHE A 318 8.90 31.27 13.71
N GLU A 319 10.15 31.48 13.29
CA GLU A 319 10.56 32.65 12.55
C GLU A 319 10.00 32.63 11.13
N ASN A 320 9.87 31.45 10.50
CA ASN A 320 9.34 31.31 9.14
C ASN A 320 7.83 31.05 9.05
N LYS A 321 7.11 31.08 10.17
CA LYS A 321 5.64 30.88 10.23
C LYS A 321 5.09 29.66 9.49
N THR A 322 5.91 28.65 9.31
CA THR A 322 5.51 27.39 8.74
C THR A 322 5.07 26.45 9.87
N LEU A 323 3.77 26.22 9.99
CA LEU A 323 3.20 25.21 10.87
C LEU A 323 3.39 23.84 10.24
N TYR A 324 4.19 23.00 10.88
CA TYR A 324 4.05 21.56 10.70
C TYR A 324 3.06 21.08 11.73
N PRO A 325 1.87 20.63 11.34
CA PRO A 325 0.94 20.06 12.29
C PRO A 325 1.47 18.68 12.70
N ASN A 326 2.19 18.66 13.80
CA ASN A 326 2.67 17.40 14.37
C ASN A 326 1.80 16.94 15.52
N LEU A 327 0.53 17.21 15.43
CA LEU A 327 -0.47 16.55 16.29
C LEU A 327 -1.83 16.59 15.62
#